data_d529cb67b9dfef8eae3bb1ac4067574e
#
_entry.id   d529cb67b9dfef8eae3bb1ac4067574e
#
_cell.length_a   1.000
_cell.length_b   1.000
_cell.length_c   1.000
_cell.angle_alpha   90.00
_cell.angle_beta   90.00
_cell.angle_gamma   90.00
#
_symmetry.space_group_name_H-M   'P 1'
#
loop_
_entity.id
_entity.type
_entity.pdbx_description
1 polymer ?
#
loop_
_entity_poly.entity_id
_entity_poly.type
_entity_poly.pdbx_seq_one_letter_code
_entity_poly.pdbx_strand_id
1 'polypeptide(L)'
;MIERIRESPDGFGLDGRYYTTAMLLSGMNLAMSGGLFRGFEEWLCVEKGELSSFIWFKEVFREAVPEMQPGDWREPLGAEREQRAVDYLFTRVLDFLEVRNSREDLARMYVAYQQMRCG
;
A
#
# COMPACT_ATOMS: atom_id res chain seq x y z
N MET A 1 -11.61 7.70 6.74
CA MET A 1 -10.41 8.58 6.75
C MET A 1 -9.61 8.46 5.47
N ILE A 2 -9.21 7.27 5.07
CA ILE A 2 -8.40 7.08 3.84
C ILE A 2 -9.13 7.56 2.61
N GLU A 3 -10.42 7.27 2.48
CA GLU A 3 -11.23 7.71 1.35
C GLU A 3 -11.30 9.24 1.26
N ARG A 4 -11.36 9.91 2.40
CA ARG A 4 -11.39 11.37 2.46
C ARG A 4 -10.07 11.97 1.97
N ILE A 5 -8.96 11.35 2.30
CA ILE A 5 -7.63 11.78 1.83
C ILE A 5 -7.58 11.64 0.30
N ARG A 6 -8.09 10.54 -0.24
CA ARG A 6 -8.12 10.28 -1.67
C ARG A 6 -8.95 11.34 -2.41
N GLU A 7 -10.11 11.69 -1.85
CA GLU A 7 -11.04 12.65 -2.48
C GLU A 7 -10.54 14.08 -2.43
N SER A 8 -9.84 14.46 -1.35
CA SER A 8 -9.36 15.83 -1.15
C SER A 8 -7.92 15.84 -0.66
N PRO A 9 -6.98 15.38 -1.49
CA PRO A 9 -5.57 15.23 -1.04
C PRO A 9 -4.92 16.55 -0.63
N ASP A 10 -5.24 17.65 -1.30
CA ASP A 10 -4.68 18.97 -0.97
C ASP A 10 -5.08 19.44 0.43
N GLY A 11 -6.26 19.07 0.90
CA GLY A 11 -6.72 19.36 2.26
C GLY A 11 -5.87 18.68 3.34
N PHE A 12 -5.10 17.68 2.96
CA PHE A 12 -4.19 16.97 3.86
C PHE A 12 -2.72 17.29 3.58
N GLY A 13 -2.46 18.33 2.78
CA GLY A 13 -1.09 18.76 2.48
C GLY A 13 -0.40 17.97 1.39
N LEU A 14 -1.14 17.19 0.62
CA LEU A 14 -0.57 16.38 -0.45
C LEU A 14 -0.47 17.16 -1.76
N ASP A 15 0.58 16.89 -2.52
CA ASP A 15 0.91 17.60 -3.76
C ASP A 15 0.78 16.71 -5.01
N GLY A 16 0.16 15.53 -4.88
CA GLY A 16 -0.01 14.59 -5.98
C GLY A 16 1.14 13.62 -6.17
N ARG A 17 2.20 13.75 -5.40
CA ARG A 17 3.36 12.85 -5.52
C ARG A 17 3.15 11.55 -4.73
N TYR A 18 3.68 10.48 -5.26
CA TYR A 18 3.64 9.17 -4.59
C TYR A 18 4.41 9.23 -3.26
N TYR A 19 5.59 9.83 -3.27
CA TYR A 19 6.44 9.92 -2.09
C TYR A 19 5.70 10.56 -0.90
N THR A 20 5.11 11.74 -1.12
CA THR A 20 4.42 12.45 -0.04
C THR A 20 3.17 11.72 0.44
N THR A 21 2.45 11.09 -0.48
CA THR A 21 1.27 10.28 -0.13
C THR A 21 1.67 9.08 0.72
N ALA A 22 2.71 8.34 0.29
CA ALA A 22 3.20 7.18 1.03
C ALA A 22 3.69 7.58 2.43
N MET A 23 4.36 8.72 2.54
CA MET A 23 4.86 9.20 3.83
C MET A 23 3.74 9.64 4.77
N LEU A 24 2.69 10.27 4.25
CA LEU A 24 1.52 10.60 5.07
C LEU A 24 0.88 9.33 5.64
N LEU A 25 0.64 8.33 4.80
CA LEU A 25 0.04 7.07 5.24
C LEU A 25 0.95 6.32 6.21
N SER A 26 2.25 6.36 5.97
CA SER A 26 3.23 5.76 6.86
C SER A 26 3.21 6.43 8.25
N GLY A 27 3.12 7.76 8.27
CA GLY A 27 2.99 8.52 9.52
C GLY A 27 1.71 8.19 10.28
N MET A 28 0.61 8.05 9.58
CA MET A 28 -0.66 7.62 10.19
C MET A 28 -0.54 6.23 10.81
N ASN A 29 0.12 5.32 10.09
CA ASN A 29 0.36 3.97 10.60
C ASN A 29 1.19 3.99 11.89
N LEU A 30 2.23 4.82 11.92
CA LEU A 30 3.06 4.98 13.12
C LEU A 30 2.25 5.57 14.29
N ALA A 31 1.42 6.56 14.02
CA ALA A 31 0.57 7.18 15.05
C ALA A 31 -0.43 6.17 15.63
N MET A 32 -0.80 5.15 14.88
CA MET A 32 -1.68 4.07 15.33
C MET A 32 -0.91 2.84 15.81
N SER A 33 0.36 3.00 16.14
CA SER A 33 1.26 1.93 16.62
C SER A 33 1.34 0.75 15.65
N GLY A 34 1.36 1.05 14.35
CA GLY A 34 1.40 0.05 13.29
C GLY A 34 0.05 -0.61 12.99
N GLY A 35 -1.03 -0.13 13.63
CA GLY A 35 -2.34 -0.75 13.50
C GLY A 35 -3.03 -0.53 12.16
N LEU A 36 -2.73 0.58 11.48
CA LEU A 36 -3.39 0.87 10.20
C LEU A 36 -3.05 -0.18 9.13
N PHE A 37 -1.78 -0.54 9.04
CA PHE A 37 -1.29 -1.47 8.00
C PHE A 37 -0.88 -2.84 8.52
N ARG A 38 -1.33 -3.21 9.70
CA ARG A 38 -1.02 -4.55 10.23
C ARG A 38 -1.63 -5.60 9.32
N GLY A 39 -0.79 -6.45 8.74
CA GLY A 39 -1.18 -7.49 7.81
C GLY A 39 -1.15 -7.07 6.35
N PHE A 40 -0.90 -5.79 6.06
CA PHE A 40 -0.90 -5.30 4.68
C PHE A 40 0.19 -5.94 3.83
N GLU A 41 1.41 -6.04 4.35
CA GLU A 41 2.53 -6.65 3.61
C GLU A 41 2.26 -8.13 3.35
N GLU A 42 1.74 -8.84 4.33
CA GLU A 42 1.34 -10.25 4.16
C GLU A 42 0.25 -10.39 3.09
N TRP A 43 -0.75 -9.50 3.13
CA TRP A 43 -1.82 -9.51 2.14
C TRP A 43 -1.30 -9.25 0.73
N LEU A 44 -0.37 -8.31 0.57
CA LEU A 44 0.24 -8.05 -0.74
C LEU A 44 0.96 -9.28 -1.28
N CYS A 45 1.66 -10.02 -0.43
CA CYS A 45 2.32 -11.27 -0.82
C CYS A 45 1.30 -12.30 -1.29
N VAL A 46 0.19 -12.46 -0.57
CA VAL A 46 -0.87 -13.41 -0.92
C VAL A 46 -1.50 -13.04 -2.26
N GLU A 47 -1.82 -11.75 -2.45
CA GLU A 47 -2.44 -11.28 -3.70
C GLU A 47 -1.52 -11.48 -4.90
N LYS A 48 -0.23 -11.28 -4.71
CA LYS A 48 0.76 -11.43 -5.75
C LYS A 48 1.13 -12.89 -6.01
N GLY A 49 0.96 -13.75 -5.02
CA GLY A 49 1.35 -15.15 -5.10
C GLY A 49 2.83 -15.39 -4.89
N GLU A 50 3.56 -14.43 -4.33
CA GLU A 50 5.00 -14.59 -4.09
C GLU A 50 5.42 -13.75 -2.88
N LEU A 51 6.40 -14.27 -2.12
CA LEU A 51 6.94 -13.54 -0.96
C LEU A 51 7.79 -12.37 -1.43
N SER A 52 7.77 -11.29 -0.65
CA SER A 52 8.54 -10.08 -0.93
C SER A 52 9.18 -9.58 0.37
N SER A 53 10.40 -9.06 0.25
CA SER A 53 11.10 -8.41 1.35
C SER A 53 10.97 -6.89 1.31
N PHE A 54 10.29 -6.33 0.31
CA PHE A 54 10.09 -4.90 0.22
C PHE A 54 9.05 -4.43 1.22
N ILE A 55 9.29 -3.26 1.83
CA ILE A 55 8.27 -2.58 2.64
C ILE A 55 7.08 -2.23 1.72
N TRP A 56 5.88 -2.14 2.29
CA TRP A 56 4.63 -2.05 1.53
C TRP A 56 4.62 -0.95 0.46
N PHE A 57 5.16 0.25 0.75
CA PHE A 57 5.10 1.34 -0.22
C PHE A 57 6.03 1.12 -1.40
N LYS A 58 7.13 0.40 -1.22
CA LYS A 58 8.00 0.01 -2.34
C LYS A 58 7.36 -1.11 -3.18
N GLU A 59 6.71 -2.06 -2.54
CA GLU A 59 6.03 -3.16 -3.24
C GLU A 59 4.87 -2.63 -4.09
N VAL A 60 4.05 -1.76 -3.53
CA VAL A 60 2.95 -1.14 -4.26
C VAL A 60 3.48 -0.30 -5.42
N PHE A 61 4.55 0.47 -5.20
CA PHE A 61 5.18 1.25 -6.26
C PHE A 61 5.65 0.37 -7.41
N ARG A 62 6.32 -0.72 -7.08
CA ARG A 62 6.82 -1.67 -8.09
C ARG A 62 5.70 -2.25 -8.94
N GLU A 63 4.56 -2.54 -8.33
CA GLU A 63 3.39 -3.05 -9.04
C GLU A 63 2.76 -1.98 -9.93
N ALA A 64 2.67 -0.74 -9.43
CA ALA A 64 2.01 0.36 -10.14
C ALA A 64 2.81 0.89 -11.32
N VAL A 65 4.14 0.92 -11.18
CA VAL A 65 5.06 1.51 -12.18
C VAL A 65 6.20 0.54 -12.45
N PRO A 66 5.91 -0.62 -13.09
CA PRO A 66 6.92 -1.65 -13.29
C PRO A 66 8.07 -1.24 -14.20
N GLU A 67 7.89 -0.19 -14.99
CA GLU A 67 8.93 0.35 -15.87
C GLU A 67 10.04 1.08 -15.11
N MET A 68 9.84 1.38 -13.80
CA MET A 68 10.83 2.06 -12.97
C MET A 68 11.41 1.10 -11.92
N GLN A 69 12.55 1.49 -11.35
CA GLN A 69 13.18 0.70 -10.29
C GLN A 69 12.48 0.96 -8.95
N PRO A 70 12.41 -0.03 -8.04
CA PRO A 70 11.74 0.17 -6.74
C PRO A 70 12.28 1.35 -5.94
N GLY A 71 13.57 1.68 -6.07
CA GLY A 71 14.18 2.82 -5.38
C GLY A 71 13.75 4.17 -5.89
N ASP A 72 13.14 4.24 -7.06
CA ASP A 72 12.70 5.50 -7.69
C ASP A 72 11.42 6.08 -7.05
N TRP A 73 10.85 5.40 -6.07
CA TRP A 73 9.60 5.84 -5.42
C TRP A 73 9.71 7.23 -4.79
N ARG A 74 10.93 7.67 -4.46
CA ARG A 74 11.19 9.00 -3.90
C ARG A 74 11.35 10.08 -4.95
N GLU A 75 11.61 9.68 -6.20
CA GLU A 75 11.96 10.62 -7.25
C GLU A 75 10.70 11.22 -7.88
N PRO A 76 10.82 12.42 -8.49
CA PRO A 76 9.74 12.93 -9.32
C PRO A 76 9.52 11.99 -10.51
N LEU A 77 8.26 11.59 -10.73
CA LEU A 77 7.92 10.58 -11.74
C LEU A 77 7.29 11.19 -12.99
N GLY A 78 6.87 12.46 -12.92
CA GLY A 78 6.02 13.07 -13.93
C GLY A 78 4.54 12.85 -13.61
N ALA A 79 3.69 13.76 -14.07
CA ALA A 79 2.28 13.84 -13.64
C ALA A 79 1.52 12.53 -13.88
N GLU A 80 1.71 11.86 -15.02
CA GLU A 80 1.01 10.63 -15.36
C GLU A 80 1.38 9.48 -14.42
N ARG A 81 2.68 9.28 -14.20
CA ARG A 81 3.14 8.19 -13.34
C ARG A 81 2.78 8.44 -11.87
N GLU A 82 2.90 9.69 -11.41
CA GLU A 82 2.48 10.04 -10.05
C GLU A 82 1.00 9.73 -9.84
N GLN A 83 0.15 10.15 -10.77
CA GLN A 83 -1.28 9.89 -10.70
C GLN A 83 -1.57 8.38 -10.68
N ARG A 84 -0.93 7.63 -11.56
CA ARG A 84 -1.10 6.18 -11.64
C ARG A 84 -0.69 5.50 -10.35
N ALA A 85 0.48 5.88 -9.82
CA ALA A 85 1.01 5.27 -8.59
C ALA A 85 0.14 5.62 -7.38
N VAL A 86 -0.30 6.87 -7.25
CA VAL A 86 -1.14 7.31 -6.15
C VAL A 86 -2.50 6.61 -6.19
N ASP A 87 -3.13 6.55 -7.36
CA ASP A 87 -4.43 5.87 -7.52
C ASP A 87 -4.31 4.39 -7.16
N TYR A 88 -3.26 3.73 -7.61
CA TYR A 88 -3.04 2.32 -7.31
C TYR A 88 -2.83 2.10 -5.81
N LEU A 89 -2.06 2.98 -5.17
CA LEU A 89 -1.81 2.90 -3.74
C LEU A 89 -3.13 2.95 -2.95
N PHE A 90 -3.97 3.95 -3.23
CA PHE A 90 -5.25 4.06 -2.53
C PHE A 90 -6.15 2.85 -2.79
N THR A 91 -6.17 2.36 -4.02
CA THR A 91 -6.97 1.18 -4.36
C THR A 91 -6.51 -0.03 -3.55
N ARG A 92 -5.20 -0.28 -3.47
CA ARG A 92 -4.68 -1.42 -2.71
C ARG A 92 -4.93 -1.28 -1.22
N VAL A 93 -4.76 -0.08 -0.67
CA VAL A 93 -5.01 0.17 0.75
C VAL A 93 -6.49 -0.06 1.09
N LEU A 94 -7.39 0.48 0.28
CA LEU A 94 -8.83 0.32 0.53
C LEU A 94 -9.27 -1.13 0.39
N ASP A 95 -8.75 -1.85 -0.60
CA ASP A 95 -9.04 -3.28 -0.76
C ASP A 95 -8.58 -4.07 0.47
N PHE A 96 -7.39 -3.77 0.98
CA PHE A 96 -6.87 -4.43 2.18
C PHE A 96 -7.75 -4.13 3.39
N LEU A 97 -8.19 -2.88 3.56
CA LEU A 97 -9.02 -2.52 4.71
C LEU A 97 -10.35 -3.26 4.71
N GLU A 98 -10.90 -3.58 3.54
CA GLU A 98 -12.10 -4.42 3.44
C GLU A 98 -11.82 -5.85 3.94
N VAL A 99 -10.68 -6.42 3.57
CA VAL A 99 -10.26 -7.74 4.06
C VAL A 99 -10.09 -7.71 5.57
N ARG A 100 -9.44 -6.68 6.08
CA ARG A 100 -9.18 -6.56 7.52
C ARG A 100 -10.44 -6.40 8.34
N ASN A 101 -11.49 -5.81 7.76
CA ASN A 101 -12.76 -5.63 8.46
C ASN A 101 -13.59 -6.93 8.55
N SER A 102 -13.18 -7.98 7.83
CA SER A 102 -13.81 -9.28 7.91
C SER A 102 -12.87 -10.25 8.61
N ARG A 103 -13.30 -10.79 9.78
CA ARG A 103 -12.49 -11.77 10.53
C ARG A 103 -12.18 -13.00 9.69
N GLU A 104 -13.17 -13.47 8.92
CA GLU A 104 -12.99 -14.65 8.08
C GLU A 104 -11.99 -14.41 6.97
N ASP A 105 -12.09 -13.27 6.30
CA ASP A 105 -11.18 -12.93 5.21
C ASP A 105 -9.77 -12.74 5.73
N LEU A 106 -9.62 -12.08 6.87
CA LEU A 106 -8.32 -11.87 7.49
C LEU A 106 -7.68 -13.21 7.89
N ALA A 107 -8.46 -14.10 8.48
CA ALA A 107 -7.97 -15.43 8.88
C ALA A 107 -7.52 -16.23 7.65
N ARG A 108 -8.32 -16.23 6.58
CA ARG A 108 -7.95 -16.91 5.33
C ARG A 108 -6.66 -16.33 4.74
N MET A 109 -6.51 -15.02 4.81
CA MET A 109 -5.31 -14.36 4.31
C MET A 109 -4.06 -14.83 5.07
N TYR A 110 -4.14 -14.86 6.41
CA TYR A 110 -2.98 -15.32 7.21
C TYR A 110 -2.67 -16.80 7.00
N VAL A 111 -3.69 -17.64 6.83
CA VAL A 111 -3.49 -19.05 6.50
C VAL A 111 -2.77 -19.18 5.16
N ALA A 112 -3.24 -18.45 4.14
CA ALA A 112 -2.60 -18.47 2.83
C ALA A 112 -1.15 -17.98 2.89
N TYR A 113 -0.89 -16.93 3.66
CA TYR A 113 0.46 -16.40 3.84
C TYR A 113 1.38 -17.44 4.49
N GLN A 114 0.90 -18.11 5.55
CA GLN A 114 1.69 -19.14 6.21
C GLN A 114 2.00 -20.31 5.28
N GLN A 115 1.06 -20.70 4.45
CA GLN A 115 1.28 -21.75 3.46
C GLN A 115 2.36 -21.36 2.46
N MET A 116 2.42 -20.09 2.05
CA MET A 116 3.47 -19.60 1.17
C MET A 116 4.84 -19.68 1.83
N ARG A 117 4.91 -19.36 3.13
CA ARG A 117 6.18 -19.40 3.88
C ARG A 117 6.69 -20.82 4.12
N CYS A 118 5.76 -21.75 4.33
CA CYS A 118 6.11 -23.13 4.65
C CYS A 118 6.22 -24.03 3.40
N GLY A 119 5.68 -23.55 2.31
CA GLY A 119 5.69 -24.25 1.04
C GLY A 119 6.89 -23.92 0.22
#